data_6c863434f8cb1ba3f0467be81b096922
#
_entry.id   6c863434f8cb1ba3f0467be81b096922
#
_cell.length_a   1.000
_cell.length_b   1.000
_cell.length_c   1.000
_cell.angle_alpha   90.00
_cell.angle_beta   90.00
_cell.angle_gamma   90.00
#
_symmetry.space_group_name_H-M   'P 1'
#
loop_
_entity.id
_entity.type
_entity.pdbx_description
1 polymer ?
#
loop_
_entity_poly.entity_id
_entity_poly.type
_entity_poly.pdbx_seq_one_letter_code
_entity_poly.pdbx_strand_id
1 'polypeptide(L)'
;MKEIAGVMKKASLCALGRSAANPVLSSMARFSEEYAAHIIEKRCPALACKALISYRIEPELCIGCEKCNKNCPQNAIRQEDGTFAIDQSLCTRCGICFDVCPPKARAVKKISPGPSQPGDHGSLNTNLDRSRKA
;
A
#
# COMPACT_ATOMS: atom_id res chain seq x y z
N MET A 1 19.56 1.21 -14.53
CA MET A 1 20.10 0.42 -13.40
C MET A 1 20.94 -0.76 -13.86
N LYS A 2 20.41 -1.72 -14.66
CA LYS A 2 21.17 -2.90 -15.12
C LYS A 2 22.42 -2.54 -15.93
N GLU A 3 22.34 -1.55 -16.80
CA GLU A 3 23.48 -1.06 -17.60
C GLU A 3 24.58 -0.47 -16.73
N ILE A 4 24.22 0.42 -15.77
CA ILE A 4 25.18 1.00 -14.82
C ILE A 4 25.87 -0.09 -14.02
N ALA A 5 25.12 -1.06 -13.52
CA ALA A 5 25.68 -2.22 -12.82
C ALA A 5 26.65 -3.05 -13.70
N GLY A 6 26.37 -3.18 -14.98
CA GLY A 6 27.24 -3.81 -15.95
C GLY A 6 28.57 -3.07 -16.14
N VAL A 7 28.51 -1.75 -16.24
CA VAL A 7 29.71 -0.90 -16.32
C VAL A 7 30.52 -1.00 -15.03
N MET A 8 29.89 -0.93 -13.85
CA MET A 8 30.56 -1.06 -12.55
C MET A 8 31.34 -2.39 -12.45
N LYS A 9 30.73 -3.49 -12.87
CA LYS A 9 31.39 -4.80 -12.87
C LYS A 9 32.65 -4.85 -13.75
N LYS A 10 32.64 -4.18 -14.89
CA LYS A 10 33.74 -4.20 -15.87
C LYS A 10 34.82 -3.16 -15.60
N ALA A 11 34.41 -1.94 -15.20
CA ALA A 11 35.29 -0.78 -15.14
C ALA A 11 35.83 -0.47 -13.73
N SER A 12 35.29 -1.08 -12.65
CA SER A 12 35.83 -0.83 -11.30
C SER A 12 37.20 -1.46 -11.13
N LEU A 13 38.12 -0.69 -10.57
CA LEU A 13 39.51 -1.09 -10.32
C LEU A 13 39.64 -2.13 -9.21
N CYS A 14 38.76 -2.10 -8.20
CA CYS A 14 38.83 -2.99 -7.04
C CYS A 14 37.68 -4.03 -7.01
N ALA A 15 37.89 -5.09 -6.28
CA ALA A 15 36.90 -6.17 -6.11
C ALA A 15 35.59 -5.67 -5.44
N LEU A 16 35.71 -4.73 -4.50
CA LEU A 16 34.55 -4.14 -3.81
C LEU A 16 33.64 -3.40 -4.82
N GLY A 17 34.21 -2.56 -5.67
CA GLY A 17 33.47 -1.86 -6.71
C GLY A 17 32.79 -2.82 -7.71
N ARG A 18 33.49 -3.90 -8.11
CA ARG A 18 32.90 -4.92 -8.99
C ARG A 18 31.74 -5.68 -8.35
N SER A 19 31.78 -5.91 -7.03
CA SER A 19 30.74 -6.65 -6.32
C SER A 19 29.58 -5.76 -5.82
N ALA A 20 29.75 -4.43 -5.74
CA ALA A 20 28.78 -3.50 -5.19
C ALA A 20 27.40 -3.55 -5.90
N ALA A 21 27.38 -3.88 -7.19
CA ALA A 21 26.14 -4.00 -7.95
C ALA A 21 25.38 -5.32 -7.73
N ASN A 22 26.02 -6.35 -7.14
CA ASN A 22 25.42 -7.68 -7.01
C ASN A 22 24.12 -7.72 -6.19
N PRO A 23 24.01 -7.07 -5.02
CA PRO A 23 22.76 -7.07 -4.24
C PRO A 23 21.58 -6.49 -5.02
N VAL A 24 21.81 -5.41 -5.76
CA VAL A 24 20.77 -4.78 -6.59
C VAL A 24 20.35 -5.70 -7.72
N LEU A 25 21.30 -6.27 -8.45
CA LEU A 25 21.00 -7.17 -9.57
C LEU A 25 20.29 -8.44 -9.13
N SER A 26 20.72 -9.05 -8.03
CA SER A 26 20.09 -10.27 -7.49
C SER A 26 18.69 -9.99 -6.97
N SER A 27 18.49 -8.87 -6.28
CA SER A 27 17.18 -8.42 -5.81
C SER A 27 16.23 -8.19 -6.98
N MET A 28 16.65 -7.44 -8.00
CA MET A 28 15.83 -7.20 -9.21
C MET A 28 15.52 -8.47 -10.00
N ALA A 29 16.42 -9.45 -10.00
CA ALA A 29 16.18 -10.72 -10.67
C ALA A 29 15.18 -11.59 -9.89
N ARG A 30 15.29 -11.62 -8.56
CA ARG A 30 14.47 -12.48 -7.72
C ARG A 30 13.08 -11.93 -7.45
N PHE A 31 12.95 -10.60 -7.32
CA PHE A 31 11.71 -9.92 -6.97
C PHE A 31 11.20 -9.02 -8.09
N SER A 32 11.40 -9.44 -9.35
CA SER A 32 11.02 -8.65 -10.52
C SER A 32 9.53 -8.26 -10.54
N GLU A 33 8.65 -9.15 -10.09
CA GLU A 33 7.21 -8.90 -10.01
C GLU A 33 6.86 -7.85 -8.95
N GLU A 34 7.53 -7.90 -7.79
CA GLU A 34 7.33 -6.88 -6.76
C GLU A 34 7.83 -5.51 -7.20
N TYR A 35 8.97 -5.45 -7.89
CA TYR A 35 9.46 -4.20 -8.49
C TYR A 35 8.47 -3.65 -9.51
N ALA A 36 7.92 -4.50 -10.38
CA ALA A 36 6.92 -4.08 -11.35
C ALA A 36 5.65 -3.56 -10.66
N ALA A 37 5.15 -4.27 -9.66
CA ALA A 37 3.99 -3.86 -8.87
C ALA A 37 4.19 -2.48 -8.22
N HIS A 38 5.38 -2.21 -7.65
CA HIS A 38 5.65 -0.93 -6.99
C HIS A 38 5.91 0.21 -7.97
N ILE A 39 6.63 -0.03 -9.07
CA ILE A 39 7.07 1.02 -10.00
C ILE A 39 5.99 1.31 -11.04
N ILE A 40 5.41 0.28 -11.63
CA ILE A 40 4.46 0.40 -12.75
C ILE A 40 3.03 0.52 -12.21
N GLU A 41 2.61 -0.45 -11.39
CA GLU A 41 1.25 -0.53 -10.88
C GLU A 41 1.01 0.38 -9.67
N LYS A 42 2.06 1.00 -9.09
CA LYS A 42 1.98 1.81 -7.88
C LYS A 42 1.25 1.10 -6.73
N ARG A 43 1.39 -0.20 -6.64
CA ARG A 43 0.71 -1.07 -5.68
C ARG A 43 1.74 -1.80 -4.81
N CYS A 44 1.45 -1.93 -3.53
CA CYS A 44 2.25 -2.70 -2.59
C CYS A 44 1.51 -3.98 -2.18
N PRO A 45 1.84 -5.15 -2.73
CA PRO A 45 1.16 -6.41 -2.38
C PRO A 45 1.28 -6.78 -0.91
N ALA A 46 2.42 -6.46 -0.29
CA ALA A 46 2.69 -6.71 1.12
C ALA A 46 2.01 -5.71 2.08
N LEU A 47 1.35 -4.66 1.57
CA LEU A 47 0.72 -3.59 2.37
C LEU A 47 1.68 -2.93 3.38
N ALA A 48 2.97 -2.85 3.06
CA ALA A 48 4.02 -2.31 3.93
C ALA A 48 4.38 -0.86 3.60
N CYS A 49 4.37 -0.49 2.31
CA CYS A 49 4.83 0.81 1.85
C CYS A 49 3.80 1.90 2.10
N LYS A 50 4.00 2.77 3.09
CA LYS A 50 3.06 3.85 3.48
C LYS A 50 2.62 4.73 2.29
N ALA A 51 3.49 4.96 1.32
CA ALA A 51 3.16 5.76 0.14
C ALA A 51 2.16 5.08 -0.81
N LEU A 52 2.09 3.75 -0.79
CA LEU A 52 1.29 2.93 -1.69
C LEU A 52 0.11 2.23 -1.00
N ILE A 53 -0.18 2.58 0.24
CA ILE A 53 -1.33 2.04 0.99
C ILE A 53 -2.30 3.16 1.33
N SER A 54 -3.54 2.77 1.54
CA SER A 54 -4.58 3.62 2.11
C SER A 54 -5.42 2.82 3.11
N TYR A 55 -6.22 3.52 3.88
CA TYR A 55 -7.14 2.92 4.83
C TYR A 55 -8.57 3.19 4.37
N ARG A 56 -9.43 2.18 4.48
CA ARG A 56 -10.85 2.27 4.19
C ARG A 56 -11.64 1.70 5.35
N ILE A 57 -12.81 2.25 5.60
CA ILE A 57 -13.77 1.70 6.56
C ILE A 57 -14.83 0.95 5.77
N GLU A 58 -15.02 -0.33 6.12
CA GLU A 58 -16.09 -1.15 5.55
C GLU A 58 -17.38 -0.85 6.31
N PRO A 59 -18.42 -0.28 5.65
CA PRO A 59 -19.66 0.11 6.31
C PRO A 59 -20.37 -1.06 6.97
N GLU A 60 -20.37 -2.22 6.34
CA GLU A 60 -21.03 -3.44 6.81
C GLU A 60 -20.46 -3.98 8.14
N LEU A 61 -19.18 -3.71 8.40
CA LEU A 61 -18.49 -4.14 9.61
C LEU A 61 -18.42 -3.03 10.67
N CYS A 62 -18.78 -1.81 10.30
CA CYS A 62 -18.66 -0.66 11.18
C CYS A 62 -19.79 -0.65 12.21
N ILE A 63 -19.44 -0.69 13.50
CA ILE A 63 -20.38 -0.64 14.61
C ILE A 63 -20.65 0.78 15.13
N GLY A 64 -20.17 1.81 14.44
CA GLY A 64 -20.42 3.21 14.82
C GLY A 64 -19.76 3.67 16.12
N CYS A 65 -18.71 3.03 16.61
CA CYS A 65 -18.11 3.29 17.92
C CYS A 65 -17.28 4.59 18.02
N GLU A 66 -17.11 5.34 16.94
CA GLU A 66 -16.39 6.63 16.82
C GLU A 66 -14.91 6.63 17.22
N LYS A 67 -14.34 5.52 17.65
CA LYS A 67 -12.95 5.47 18.12
C LYS A 67 -11.95 5.92 17.05
N CYS A 68 -12.15 5.52 15.80
CA CYS A 68 -11.29 5.92 14.69
C CYS A 68 -11.36 7.43 14.44
N ASN A 69 -12.56 8.04 14.54
CA ASN A 69 -12.75 9.48 14.36
C ASN A 69 -12.09 10.28 15.48
N LYS A 70 -12.37 9.92 16.74
CA LYS A 70 -11.83 10.61 17.92
C LYS A 70 -10.30 10.55 18.04
N ASN A 71 -9.67 9.50 17.50
CA ASN A 71 -8.23 9.31 17.54
C ASN A 71 -7.51 9.72 16.24
N CYS A 72 -8.21 10.29 15.27
CA CYS A 72 -7.60 10.75 14.04
C CYS A 72 -6.91 12.10 14.21
N PRO A 73 -5.57 12.20 14.15
CA PRO A 73 -4.85 13.47 14.38
C PRO A 73 -5.11 14.51 13.27
N GLN A 74 -5.57 14.06 12.11
CA GLN A 74 -5.85 14.92 10.96
C GLN A 74 -7.34 15.21 10.78
N ASN A 75 -8.21 14.69 11.66
CA ASN A 75 -9.66 14.78 11.49
C ASN A 75 -10.14 14.35 10.09
N ALA A 76 -9.44 13.38 9.50
CA ALA A 76 -9.71 12.89 8.15
C ALA A 76 -10.89 11.91 8.09
N ILE A 77 -11.55 11.62 9.20
CA ILE A 77 -12.66 10.66 9.27
C ILE A 77 -13.94 11.44 9.55
N ARG A 78 -14.91 11.26 8.67
CA ARG A 78 -16.22 11.91 8.77
C ARG A 78 -17.33 10.87 8.88
N GLN A 79 -18.42 11.26 9.52
CA GLN A 79 -19.62 10.45 9.54
C GLN A 79 -20.48 10.81 8.33
N GLU A 80 -20.83 9.80 7.55
CA GLU A 80 -21.70 9.90 6.37
C GLU A 80 -22.74 8.78 6.46
N ASP A 81 -24.02 9.11 6.39
CA ASP A 81 -25.15 8.17 6.39
C ASP A 81 -25.10 7.08 7.50
N GLY A 82 -24.71 7.47 8.72
CA GLY A 82 -24.63 6.55 9.86
C GLY A 82 -23.36 5.67 9.90
N THR A 83 -22.50 5.77 8.91
CA THR A 83 -21.19 5.11 8.85
C THR A 83 -20.04 6.12 8.84
N PHE A 84 -18.80 5.65 8.92
CA PHE A 84 -17.64 6.52 8.87
C PHE A 84 -16.89 6.33 7.56
N ALA A 85 -16.46 7.43 6.96
CA ALA A 85 -15.62 7.45 5.77
C ALA A 85 -14.29 8.16 6.04
N ILE A 86 -13.23 7.75 5.35
CA ILE A 86 -11.90 8.37 5.47
C ILE A 86 -11.66 9.25 4.25
N ASP A 87 -11.49 10.54 4.49
CA ASP A 87 -11.06 11.48 3.46
C ASP A 87 -9.58 11.25 3.13
N GLN A 88 -9.32 10.71 1.94
CA GLN A 88 -7.97 10.35 1.52
C GLN A 88 -7.08 11.59 1.26
N SER A 89 -7.67 12.76 1.05
CA SER A 89 -6.92 14.01 0.83
C SER A 89 -6.29 14.53 2.12
N LEU A 90 -6.95 14.32 3.26
CA LEU A 90 -6.50 14.72 4.59
C LEU A 90 -5.71 13.61 5.29
N CYS A 91 -5.86 12.37 4.84
CA CYS A 91 -5.30 11.20 5.52
C CYS A 91 -3.78 11.08 5.33
N THR A 92 -3.02 11.19 6.41
CA THR A 92 -1.55 10.99 6.42
C THR A 92 -1.13 9.51 6.46
N ARG A 93 -2.08 8.59 6.40
CA ARG A 93 -1.81 7.13 6.41
C ARG A 93 -1.03 6.65 7.64
N CYS A 94 -1.27 7.27 8.79
CA CYS A 94 -0.56 6.96 10.05
C CYS A 94 -0.93 5.58 10.63
N GLY A 95 -2.11 5.05 10.33
CA GLY A 95 -2.56 3.73 10.77
C GLY A 95 -3.30 3.70 12.11
N ILE A 96 -3.37 4.80 12.86
CA ILE A 96 -4.02 4.84 14.17
C ILE A 96 -5.47 4.32 14.11
N CYS A 97 -6.24 4.71 13.09
CA CYS A 97 -7.62 4.25 12.92
C CYS A 97 -7.74 2.73 12.79
N PHE A 98 -6.74 2.10 12.18
CA PHE A 98 -6.67 0.64 12.06
C PHE A 98 -6.39 -0.01 13.41
N ASP A 99 -5.46 0.54 14.21
CA ASP A 99 -5.05 -0.02 15.50
C ASP A 99 -6.14 0.14 16.57
N VAL A 100 -6.86 1.28 16.57
CA VAL A 100 -7.92 1.54 17.57
C VAL A 100 -9.26 0.88 17.22
N CYS A 101 -9.40 0.33 16.01
CA CYS A 101 -10.62 -0.34 15.60
C CYS A 101 -10.82 -1.61 16.43
N PRO A 102 -11.99 -1.80 17.07
CA PRO A 102 -12.21 -2.96 17.93
C PRO A 102 -12.04 -4.28 17.16
N PRO A 103 -11.40 -5.31 17.78
CA PRO A 103 -11.18 -6.61 17.14
C PRO A 103 -12.47 -7.33 16.72
N LYS A 104 -13.60 -6.97 17.35
CA LYS A 104 -14.94 -7.50 16.99
C LYS A 104 -15.45 -6.92 15.66
N ALA A 105 -15.17 -5.66 15.39
CA ALA A 105 -15.61 -4.97 14.17
C ALA A 105 -14.61 -5.15 13.03
N ARG A 106 -13.32 -4.86 13.28
CA ARG A 106 -12.26 -4.84 12.25
C ARG A 106 -12.69 -4.17 10.95
N ALA A 107 -13.47 -3.11 11.07
CA ALA A 107 -14.06 -2.40 9.95
C ALA A 107 -13.02 -1.62 9.15
N VAL A 108 -11.95 -1.15 9.79
CA VAL A 108 -10.87 -0.45 9.08
C VAL A 108 -9.99 -1.47 8.38
N LYS A 109 -9.88 -1.34 7.07
CA LYS A 109 -9.05 -2.19 6.21
C LYS A 109 -7.88 -1.40 5.65
N LYS A 110 -6.75 -2.07 5.55
CA LYS A 110 -5.55 -1.57 4.88
C LYS A 110 -5.57 -2.10 3.46
N ILE A 111 -5.55 -1.20 2.51
CA ILE A 111 -5.61 -1.53 1.08
C ILE A 111 -4.45 -0.88 0.33
N SER A 112 -4.08 -1.44 -0.80
CA SER A 112 -3.17 -0.83 -1.76
C SER A 112 -3.93 -0.66 -3.08
N PRO A 113 -4.62 0.48 -3.25
CA PRO A 113 -5.22 0.79 -4.53
C PRO A 113 -4.08 0.95 -5.54
N GLY A 114 -4.20 0.35 -6.70
CA GLY A 114 -3.28 0.60 -7.80
C GLY A 114 -3.28 2.09 -8.20
N PRO A 115 -2.74 2.46 -9.37
CA PRO A 115 -2.72 3.84 -9.82
C PRO A 115 -4.16 4.39 -9.82
N SER A 116 -4.40 5.34 -8.90
CA SER A 116 -5.68 6.04 -8.83
C SER A 116 -5.86 6.82 -10.12
N GLN A 117 -6.83 6.43 -10.90
CA GLN A 117 -7.36 7.32 -11.94
C GLN A 117 -7.97 8.52 -11.24
N PRO A 118 -7.71 9.75 -11.69
CA PRO A 118 -8.33 10.93 -11.13
C PRO A 118 -9.85 10.83 -11.40
N GLY A 119 -10.63 10.50 -10.37
CA GLY A 119 -12.10 10.45 -10.47
C GLY A 119 -12.81 9.26 -9.86
N ASP A 120 -12.14 8.26 -9.31
CA ASP A 120 -12.83 7.09 -8.75
C ASP A 120 -13.12 7.24 -7.25
N HIS A 121 -14.13 8.04 -6.95
CA HIS A 121 -14.83 8.03 -5.68
C HIS A 121 -16.00 7.02 -5.77
N GLY A 122 -15.71 5.75 -5.56
CA GLY A 122 -16.80 4.78 -5.38
C GLY A 122 -16.90 3.74 -6.50
N SER A 123 -16.44 2.63 -6.19
CA SER A 123 -16.79 1.27 -6.64
C SER A 123 -15.53 0.41 -6.78
N LEU A 124 -15.12 -0.19 -5.69
CA LEU A 124 -14.13 -1.27 -5.73
C LEU A 124 -14.87 -2.57 -6.00
N ASN A 125 -14.68 -3.06 -7.22
CA ASN A 125 -15.14 -4.35 -7.70
C ASN A 125 -14.44 -5.47 -6.88
N THR A 126 -15.21 -6.17 -6.06
CA THR A 126 -14.79 -7.27 -5.18
C THR A 126 -14.63 -8.61 -5.91
N ASN A 127 -14.27 -8.63 -7.19
CA ASN A 127 -14.29 -9.83 -8.02
C ASN A 127 -12.94 -10.31 -8.55
N LEU A 128 -11.87 -10.26 -7.77
CA LEU A 128 -10.56 -10.80 -8.21
C LEU A 128 -9.95 -11.88 -7.31
N ASP A 129 -10.76 -12.50 -6.41
CA ASP A 129 -10.23 -13.57 -5.53
C ASP A 129 -10.88 -14.95 -5.77
N ARG A 130 -11.31 -15.26 -6.98
CA ARG A 130 -11.91 -16.58 -7.29
C ARG A 130 -11.18 -17.43 -8.33
N SER A 131 -9.98 -17.05 -8.79
CA SER A 131 -9.30 -17.76 -9.88
C SER A 131 -7.94 -18.38 -9.55
N ARG A 132 -7.63 -18.61 -8.27
CA ARG A 132 -6.40 -19.35 -7.88
C ARG A 132 -6.67 -20.58 -7.01
N LYS A 133 -7.69 -21.36 -7.34
CA LYS A 133 -7.81 -22.75 -6.88
C LYS A 133 -8.39 -23.58 -8.02
N ALA A 134 -7.53 -24.05 -8.88
CA ALA A 134 -7.68 -25.26 -9.67
C ALA A 134 -6.27 -25.72 -10.06
#